data_05367227610f9cd30a0f12be05ec91bf
#
_entry.id   05367227610f9cd30a0f12be05ec91bf
#
_cell.length_a   1.000
_cell.length_b   1.000
_cell.length_c   1.000
_cell.angle_alpha   90.00
_cell.angle_beta   90.00
_cell.angle_gamma   90.00
#
_symmetry.space_group_name_H-M   'P 1'
#
loop_
_entity.id
_entity.type
_entity.pdbx_description
1 polymer ?
#
loop_
_entity_poly.entity_id
_entity_poly.type
_entity_poly.pdbx_seq_one_letter_code
_entity_poly.pdbx_strand_id
1 'polypeptide(L)'
;LVAPLRMEAALYGPTPWRQPGTNGRPRVKGERLPRLNQVLQDPQTPWQHVRIRWYNGRRRQLEVTSGVAVWYRIGQPVLPVRWVLVRDPCPKDQPRTVIQQVVKRWAIETTFEESRAHLGIETQRQWSDPAIERTTPCLFGLDSVTALLAHTLYPDGKIPLQTTAWYAKSHATFADVLAAVRRHLWGTFSYSTSAHAPDLLRIQRSDLSRLAQAVCYSH
;
A
#
# COMPACT_ATOMS: atom_id res chain seq x y z
N LEU A 1 -8.48 -11.09 -9.64
CA LEU A 1 -8.62 -10.98 -8.17
C LEU A 1 -7.49 -11.74 -7.50
N VAL A 2 -6.77 -11.10 -6.57
CA VAL A 2 -5.67 -11.68 -5.79
C VAL A 2 -6.08 -11.64 -4.32
N ALA A 3 -6.10 -12.79 -3.66
CA ALA A 3 -6.49 -12.92 -2.27
C ALA A 3 -5.61 -13.92 -1.51
N PRO A 4 -5.35 -13.71 -0.21
CA PRO A 4 -4.65 -14.71 0.58
C PRO A 4 -5.49 -15.98 0.70
N LEU A 5 -4.83 -17.12 0.60
CA LEU A 5 -5.47 -18.43 0.69
C LEU A 5 -5.04 -19.13 1.99
N ARG A 6 -5.97 -19.81 2.64
CA ARG A 6 -5.66 -20.61 3.84
C ARG A 6 -5.01 -21.93 3.44
N MET A 7 -4.11 -22.43 4.27
CA MET A 7 -3.38 -23.71 4.04
C MET A 7 -4.29 -24.93 3.90
N GLU A 8 -5.45 -24.86 4.58
CA GLU A 8 -6.44 -25.94 4.60
C GLU A 8 -7.44 -25.84 3.45
N ALA A 9 -7.31 -24.82 2.59
CA ALA A 9 -8.24 -24.61 1.49
C ALA A 9 -8.29 -25.84 0.57
N ALA A 10 -9.49 -26.33 0.29
CA ALA A 10 -9.72 -27.39 -0.65
C ALA A 10 -9.78 -26.82 -2.07
N LEU A 11 -8.78 -27.10 -2.87
CA LEU A 11 -8.71 -26.69 -4.25
C LEU A 11 -9.19 -27.84 -5.16
N TYR A 12 -9.80 -27.44 -6.25
CA TYR A 12 -10.34 -28.36 -7.25
C TYR A 12 -9.88 -27.89 -8.63
N GLY A 13 -9.63 -28.85 -9.49
CA GLY A 13 -9.39 -28.60 -10.90
C GLY A 13 -10.61 -28.01 -11.62
N PRO A 14 -10.44 -27.65 -12.88
CA PRO A 14 -11.56 -27.18 -13.70
C PRO A 14 -12.65 -28.26 -13.82
N THR A 15 -13.89 -27.80 -13.90
CA THR A 15 -15.03 -28.70 -14.09
C THR A 15 -14.86 -29.48 -15.39
N PRO A 16 -14.99 -30.81 -15.38
CA PRO A 16 -14.90 -31.59 -16.60
C PRO A 16 -16.03 -31.23 -17.56
N TRP A 17 -15.71 -31.26 -18.84
CA TRP A 17 -16.72 -31.04 -19.89
C TRP A 17 -17.84 -32.07 -19.77
N ARG A 18 -19.10 -31.61 -19.78
CA ARG A 18 -20.24 -32.49 -19.72
C ARG A 18 -20.50 -33.13 -21.09
N GLN A 19 -20.51 -34.46 -21.11
CA GLN A 19 -20.89 -35.16 -22.32
C GLN A 19 -22.40 -34.99 -22.56
N PRO A 20 -22.85 -34.70 -23.80
CA PRO A 20 -24.24 -34.68 -24.15
C PRO A 20 -24.91 -36.01 -23.82
N GLY A 21 -26.11 -36.00 -23.25
CA GLY A 21 -26.88 -37.21 -22.89
C GLY A 21 -26.63 -37.76 -21.49
N THR A 22 -25.76 -37.18 -20.69
CA THR A 22 -25.61 -37.58 -19.27
C THR A 22 -26.76 -37.04 -18.42
N ASN A 23 -27.46 -37.93 -17.74
CA ASN A 23 -28.51 -37.56 -16.77
C ASN A 23 -27.90 -37.14 -15.44
N GLY A 24 -28.57 -36.23 -14.72
CA GLY A 24 -28.18 -35.79 -13.42
C GLY A 24 -27.66 -34.32 -13.36
N ARG A 25 -27.46 -33.82 -12.15
CA ARG A 25 -26.97 -32.46 -11.94
C ARG A 25 -25.51 -32.34 -12.42
N PRO A 26 -25.16 -31.32 -13.20
CA PRO A 26 -23.78 -31.10 -13.62
C PRO A 26 -22.83 -30.98 -12.43
N ARG A 27 -21.67 -31.57 -12.54
CA ARG A 27 -20.60 -31.35 -11.55
C ARG A 27 -20.16 -29.89 -11.59
N VAL A 28 -20.10 -29.26 -10.44
CA VAL A 28 -19.66 -27.86 -10.29
C VAL A 28 -18.17 -27.77 -10.02
N LYS A 29 -17.54 -28.90 -9.65
CA LYS A 29 -16.10 -28.97 -9.26
C LYS A 29 -15.45 -30.11 -10.02
N GLY A 30 -14.21 -29.92 -10.44
CA GLY A 30 -13.35 -30.95 -10.99
C GLY A 30 -12.78 -31.88 -9.93
N GLU A 31 -11.69 -32.53 -10.24
CA GLU A 31 -10.98 -33.38 -9.28
C GLU A 31 -10.37 -32.53 -8.16
N ARG A 32 -10.32 -33.12 -6.97
CA ARG A 32 -9.68 -32.47 -5.82
C ARG A 32 -8.17 -32.48 -6.03
N LEU A 33 -7.56 -31.29 -5.94
CA LEU A 33 -6.11 -31.14 -6.01
C LEU A 33 -5.46 -31.55 -4.69
N PRO A 34 -4.16 -31.88 -4.69
CA PRO A 34 -3.41 -32.18 -3.49
C PRO A 34 -3.55 -31.05 -2.46
N ARG A 35 -3.50 -31.42 -1.19
CA ARG A 35 -3.52 -30.40 -0.12
C ARG A 35 -2.31 -29.50 -0.24
N LEU A 36 -2.51 -28.22 0.08
CA LEU A 36 -1.45 -27.22 -0.07
C LEU A 36 -0.19 -27.57 0.75
N ASN A 37 -0.33 -28.16 1.93
CA ASN A 37 0.82 -28.66 2.72
C ASN A 37 1.59 -29.79 2.01
N GLN A 38 0.90 -30.68 1.30
CA GLN A 38 1.54 -31.76 0.56
C GLN A 38 2.38 -31.19 -0.59
N VAL A 39 1.85 -30.19 -1.31
CA VAL A 39 2.59 -29.49 -2.37
C VAL A 39 3.87 -28.85 -1.81
N LEU A 40 3.84 -28.30 -0.58
CA LEU A 40 5.04 -27.69 0.03
C LEU A 40 6.09 -28.70 0.46
N GLN A 41 5.65 -29.87 0.88
CA GLN A 41 6.53 -30.94 1.35
C GLN A 41 7.06 -31.81 0.21
N ASP A 42 6.47 -31.69 -0.98
CA ASP A 42 6.89 -32.47 -2.15
C ASP A 42 8.23 -31.94 -2.67
N PRO A 43 9.27 -32.78 -2.65
CA PRO A 43 10.59 -32.42 -3.20
C PRO A 43 10.56 -32.15 -4.71
N GLN A 44 9.54 -32.62 -5.41
CA GLN A 44 9.35 -32.38 -6.86
C GLN A 44 8.77 -31.01 -7.17
N THR A 45 8.32 -30.28 -6.17
CA THR A 45 7.75 -28.93 -6.39
C THR A 45 8.81 -27.99 -6.92
N PRO A 46 8.64 -27.43 -8.14
CA PRO A 46 9.64 -26.56 -8.74
C PRO A 46 9.63 -25.19 -8.07
N TRP A 47 10.72 -24.84 -7.42
CA TRP A 47 10.92 -23.53 -6.83
C TRP A 47 11.80 -22.67 -7.72
N GLN A 48 11.39 -21.40 -7.94
CA GLN A 48 12.16 -20.42 -8.69
C GLN A 48 12.43 -19.19 -7.83
N HIS A 49 13.59 -18.57 -8.03
CA HIS A 49 13.95 -17.34 -7.33
C HIS A 49 13.43 -16.13 -8.09
N VAL A 50 12.67 -15.30 -7.38
CA VAL A 50 12.09 -14.07 -7.93
C VAL A 50 12.51 -12.88 -7.09
N ARG A 51 13.03 -11.84 -7.74
CA ARG A 51 13.39 -10.59 -7.08
C ARG A 51 12.25 -9.59 -7.20
N ILE A 52 11.70 -9.16 -6.06
CA ILE A 52 10.58 -8.24 -6.02
C ILE A 52 10.89 -6.99 -5.18
N ARG A 53 10.10 -5.93 -5.38
CA ARG A 53 10.09 -4.79 -4.49
C ARG A 53 9.17 -5.10 -3.30
N TRP A 54 9.77 -5.08 -2.12
CA TRP A 54 9.09 -5.40 -0.86
C TRP A 54 8.58 -4.12 -0.18
N TYR A 55 7.96 -4.28 0.99
CA TYR A 55 7.60 -3.15 1.84
C TYR A 55 8.80 -2.21 2.04
N ASN A 56 8.56 -0.94 2.21
CA ASN A 56 9.59 0.11 2.35
C ASN A 56 10.52 0.26 1.12
N GLY A 57 10.09 -0.17 -0.04
CA GLY A 57 10.84 -0.02 -1.28
C GLY A 57 12.08 -0.92 -1.41
N ARG A 58 12.44 -1.69 -0.40
CA ARG A 58 13.58 -2.62 -0.43
C ARG A 58 13.34 -3.75 -1.42
N ARG A 59 14.39 -4.17 -2.10
CA ARG A 59 14.33 -5.37 -2.96
C ARG A 59 14.55 -6.62 -2.11
N ARG A 60 13.71 -7.63 -2.28
CA ARG A 60 13.87 -8.95 -1.65
C ARG A 60 13.87 -10.05 -2.71
N GLN A 61 14.67 -11.07 -2.45
CA GLN A 61 14.66 -12.30 -3.19
C GLN A 61 13.76 -13.29 -2.46
N LEU A 62 12.83 -13.89 -3.18
CA LEU A 62 11.88 -14.87 -2.67
C LEU A 62 11.97 -16.14 -3.49
N GLU A 63 11.71 -17.25 -2.84
CA GLU A 63 11.44 -18.53 -3.51
C GLU A 63 9.96 -18.63 -3.81
N VAL A 64 9.62 -18.89 -5.05
CA VAL A 64 8.25 -18.90 -5.54
C VAL A 64 8.00 -20.17 -6.33
N THR A 65 6.87 -20.80 -6.12
CA THR A 65 6.32 -21.80 -7.02
C THR A 65 4.93 -21.38 -7.47
N SER A 66 4.57 -21.72 -8.68
CA SER A 66 3.29 -21.39 -9.28
C SER A 66 2.58 -22.64 -9.77
N GLY A 67 1.31 -22.71 -9.46
CA GLY A 67 0.38 -23.71 -9.95
C GLY A 67 -1.01 -23.08 -9.94
N VAL A 68 -1.97 -23.74 -9.33
CA VAL A 68 -3.30 -23.18 -9.06
C VAL A 68 -3.24 -22.02 -8.05
N ALA A 69 -2.18 -21.98 -7.25
CA ALA A 69 -1.87 -20.90 -6.33
C ALA A 69 -0.40 -20.50 -6.49
N VAL A 70 -0.08 -19.26 -6.16
CA VAL A 70 1.29 -18.76 -6.11
C VAL A 70 1.77 -18.79 -4.67
N TRP A 71 2.91 -19.45 -4.44
CA TRP A 71 3.56 -19.54 -3.15
C TRP A 71 4.82 -18.71 -3.13
N TYR A 72 5.14 -18.17 -1.96
CA TYR A 72 6.43 -17.53 -1.77
C TYR A 72 6.98 -17.78 -0.37
N ARG A 73 8.30 -17.91 -0.29
CA ARG A 73 9.05 -18.01 0.96
C ARG A 73 9.91 -16.76 1.14
N ILE A 74 9.96 -16.29 2.36
CA ILE A 74 10.81 -15.16 2.73
C ILE A 74 12.07 -15.71 3.37
N GLY A 75 12.91 -16.37 2.57
CA GLY A 75 14.29 -16.68 2.95
C GLY A 75 14.54 -17.46 4.23
N GLN A 76 13.53 -18.14 4.80
CA GLN A 76 13.70 -19.05 5.94
C GLN A 76 12.99 -20.37 5.70
N PRO A 77 13.65 -21.50 6.01
CA PRO A 77 13.14 -22.83 5.66
C PRO A 77 11.90 -23.27 6.46
N VAL A 78 11.51 -22.56 7.50
CA VAL A 78 10.57 -23.09 8.51
C VAL A 78 9.23 -22.34 8.55
N LEU A 79 9.05 -21.22 7.85
CA LEU A 79 7.83 -20.45 8.02
C LEU A 79 6.90 -20.47 6.82
N PRO A 80 5.61 -20.55 7.15
CA PRO A 80 4.56 -20.76 6.19
C PRO A 80 4.51 -19.58 5.24
N VAL A 81 4.63 -19.94 4.14
CA VAL A 81 4.27 -19.44 2.89
C VAL A 81 2.91 -18.78 2.95
N ARG A 82 2.80 -17.62 2.40
CA ARG A 82 1.51 -17.03 2.13
C ARG A 82 1.07 -17.41 0.73
N TRP A 83 -0.16 -17.85 0.63
CA TRP A 83 -0.80 -18.20 -0.63
C TRP A 83 -1.53 -17.05 -1.21
N VAL A 84 -1.54 -17.02 -2.50
CA VAL A 84 -2.36 -16.09 -3.25
C VAL A 84 -3.11 -16.85 -4.31
N LEU A 85 -4.43 -16.84 -4.22
CA LEU A 85 -5.29 -17.37 -5.26
C LEU A 85 -5.46 -16.30 -6.33
N VAL A 86 -5.17 -16.65 -7.56
CA VAL A 86 -5.48 -15.85 -8.73
C VAL A 86 -6.73 -16.44 -9.38
N ARG A 87 -7.82 -15.70 -9.35
CA ARG A 87 -9.01 -16.04 -10.12
C ARG A 87 -8.79 -15.60 -11.56
N ASP A 88 -9.04 -16.51 -12.47
CA ASP A 88 -8.85 -16.30 -13.91
C ASP A 88 -7.38 -15.90 -14.24
N PRO A 89 -6.43 -16.82 -14.06
CA PRO A 89 -5.03 -16.53 -14.35
C PRO A 89 -4.87 -16.21 -15.82
N CYS A 90 -4.49 -14.98 -16.11
CA CYS A 90 -4.02 -14.64 -17.44
C CYS A 90 -2.67 -15.34 -17.66
N PRO A 91 -2.42 -15.96 -18.80
CA PRO A 91 -1.13 -16.61 -19.11
C PRO A 91 0.08 -15.69 -18.97
N LYS A 92 -0.15 -14.37 -18.92
CA LYS A 92 0.85 -13.32 -18.73
C LYS A 92 1.09 -12.96 -17.26
N ASP A 93 0.30 -13.48 -16.31
CA ASP A 93 0.47 -13.18 -14.88
C ASP A 93 1.63 -13.99 -14.32
N GLN A 94 2.81 -13.41 -14.43
CA GLN A 94 3.99 -13.98 -13.80
C GLN A 94 3.85 -13.95 -12.27
N PRO A 95 4.35 -14.94 -11.54
CA PRO A 95 4.32 -15.01 -10.08
C PRO A 95 4.82 -13.74 -9.40
N ARG A 96 5.80 -13.09 -10.02
CA ARG A 96 6.32 -11.79 -9.59
C ARG A 96 5.24 -10.71 -9.50
N THR A 97 4.41 -10.58 -10.54
CA THR A 97 3.33 -9.58 -10.62
C THR A 97 2.28 -9.83 -9.55
N VAL A 98 1.90 -11.09 -9.38
CA VAL A 98 0.93 -11.50 -8.36
C VAL A 98 1.40 -11.14 -6.95
N ILE A 99 2.65 -11.47 -6.62
CA ILE A 99 3.21 -11.15 -5.30
C ILE A 99 3.36 -9.64 -5.12
N GLN A 100 3.73 -8.90 -6.15
CA GLN A 100 3.77 -7.43 -6.08
C GLN A 100 2.40 -6.82 -5.78
N GLN A 101 1.31 -7.38 -6.30
CA GLN A 101 -0.04 -6.92 -5.96
C GLN A 101 -0.40 -7.22 -4.50
N VAL A 102 0.02 -8.39 -3.98
CA VAL A 102 -0.14 -8.71 -2.54
C VAL A 102 0.60 -7.71 -1.65
N VAL A 103 1.84 -7.40 -2.02
CA VAL A 103 2.64 -6.41 -1.29
C VAL A 103 2.00 -5.02 -1.34
N LYS A 104 1.48 -4.62 -2.50
CA LYS A 104 0.77 -3.33 -2.65
C LYS A 104 -0.52 -3.25 -1.83
N ARG A 105 -1.19 -4.38 -1.57
CA ARG A 105 -2.38 -4.39 -0.72
C ARG A 105 -2.11 -3.84 0.69
N TRP A 106 -0.91 -4.08 1.21
CA TRP A 106 -0.50 -3.53 2.50
C TRP A 106 -0.50 -2.00 2.55
N ALA A 107 -0.39 -1.34 1.39
CA ALA A 107 -0.48 0.12 1.31
C ALA A 107 -1.82 0.65 1.83
N ILE A 108 -2.90 -0.14 1.76
CA ILE A 108 -4.20 0.24 2.31
C ILE A 108 -4.12 0.35 3.83
N GLU A 109 -3.48 -0.62 4.48
CA GLU A 109 -3.35 -0.65 5.95
C GLU A 109 -2.48 0.52 6.43
N THR A 110 -1.38 0.80 5.72
CA THR A 110 -0.53 1.97 6.03
C THR A 110 -1.24 3.28 5.75
N THR A 111 -2.06 3.38 4.70
CA THR A 111 -2.87 4.59 4.44
C THR A 111 -3.84 4.84 5.58
N PHE A 112 -4.51 3.80 6.11
CA PHE A 112 -5.38 3.95 7.28
C PHE A 112 -4.60 4.41 8.52
N GLU A 113 -3.45 3.82 8.79
CA GLU A 113 -2.59 4.17 9.92
C GLU A 113 -2.12 5.62 9.84
N GLU A 114 -1.57 6.04 8.70
CA GLU A 114 -1.06 7.39 8.47
C GLU A 114 -2.20 8.43 8.48
N SER A 115 -3.33 8.11 7.86
CA SER A 115 -4.49 9.01 7.86
C SER A 115 -5.10 9.17 9.25
N ARG A 116 -5.05 8.12 10.09
CA ARG A 116 -5.45 8.20 11.50
C ARG A 116 -4.48 9.08 12.28
N ALA A 117 -3.18 8.88 12.10
CA ALA A 117 -2.15 9.62 12.81
C ALA A 117 -2.09 11.10 12.43
N HIS A 118 -2.34 11.45 11.16
CA HIS A 118 -2.03 12.79 10.64
C HIS A 118 -3.22 13.57 10.11
N LEU A 119 -4.33 12.91 9.77
CA LEU A 119 -5.52 13.55 9.20
C LEU A 119 -6.76 13.46 10.09
N GLY A 120 -6.65 12.79 11.23
CA GLY A 120 -7.72 12.71 12.23
C GLY A 120 -8.86 11.75 11.86
N ILE A 121 -8.63 10.75 11.03
CA ILE A 121 -9.60 9.67 10.83
C ILE A 121 -9.82 8.93 12.14
N GLU A 122 -11.07 8.58 12.45
CA GLU A 122 -11.55 7.97 13.70
C GLU A 122 -11.48 8.89 14.94
N THR A 123 -10.93 10.09 14.86
CA THR A 123 -10.96 11.07 15.96
C THR A 123 -12.10 12.07 15.82
N GLN A 124 -12.87 11.96 14.76
CA GLN A 124 -13.97 12.86 14.45
C GLN A 124 -15.11 12.66 15.46
N ARG A 125 -15.50 13.76 16.13
CA ARG A 125 -16.67 13.80 16.99
C ARG A 125 -17.87 14.35 16.22
N GLN A 126 -18.42 13.54 15.32
CA GLN A 126 -19.56 13.94 14.52
C GLN A 126 -20.83 13.27 15.02
N TRP A 127 -21.91 14.04 15.02
CA TRP A 127 -23.19 13.66 15.63
C TRP A 127 -24.26 13.29 14.60
N SER A 128 -24.05 13.60 13.33
CA SER A 128 -25.02 13.30 12.29
C SER A 128 -24.47 12.28 11.29
N ASP A 129 -25.32 11.33 10.88
CA ASP A 129 -24.95 10.30 9.89
C ASP A 129 -24.41 10.93 8.58
N PRO A 130 -25.02 11.98 7.98
CA PRO A 130 -24.46 12.62 6.79
C PRO A 130 -23.06 13.20 6.99
N ALA A 131 -22.75 13.69 8.20
CA ALA A 131 -21.40 14.19 8.49
C ALA A 131 -20.39 13.06 8.57
N ILE A 132 -20.74 11.94 9.20
CA ILE A 132 -19.89 10.74 9.29
C ILE A 132 -19.62 10.18 7.88
N GLU A 133 -20.67 10.01 7.07
CA GLU A 133 -20.57 9.48 5.72
C GLU A 133 -19.69 10.33 4.79
N ARG A 134 -19.67 11.65 4.97
CA ARG A 134 -18.92 12.57 4.10
C ARG A 134 -17.49 12.80 4.57
N THR A 135 -17.26 12.87 5.87
CA THR A 135 -15.95 13.28 6.40
C THR A 135 -14.87 12.23 6.16
N THR A 136 -15.16 10.95 6.42
CA THR A 136 -14.17 9.88 6.22
C THR A 136 -13.70 9.80 4.76
N PRO A 137 -14.59 9.77 3.73
CA PRO A 137 -14.16 9.85 2.34
C PRO A 137 -13.38 11.11 1.99
N CYS A 138 -13.76 12.28 2.56
CA CYS A 138 -13.02 13.53 2.34
C CYS A 138 -11.59 13.45 2.88
N LEU A 139 -11.38 12.85 4.05
CA LEU A 139 -10.04 12.70 4.64
C LEU A 139 -9.17 11.73 3.85
N PHE A 140 -9.72 10.65 3.33
CA PHE A 140 -9.00 9.78 2.38
C PHE A 140 -8.73 10.47 1.04
N GLY A 141 -9.65 11.32 0.58
CA GLY A 141 -9.43 12.20 -0.56
C GLY A 141 -8.27 13.15 -0.33
N LEU A 142 -8.18 13.73 0.88
CA LEU A 142 -7.07 14.60 1.28
C LEU A 142 -5.74 13.87 1.31
N ASP A 143 -5.69 12.64 1.83
CA ASP A 143 -4.51 11.77 1.77
C ASP A 143 -4.04 11.59 0.31
N SER A 144 -4.96 11.21 -0.57
CA SER A 144 -4.69 11.01 -1.99
C SER A 144 -4.19 12.27 -2.69
N VAL A 145 -4.82 13.43 -2.42
CA VAL A 145 -4.40 14.73 -2.98
C VAL A 145 -3.01 15.11 -2.46
N THR A 146 -2.74 14.89 -1.18
CA THR A 146 -1.43 15.15 -0.58
C THR A 146 -0.34 14.32 -1.26
N ALA A 147 -0.59 13.03 -1.48
CA ALA A 147 0.34 12.14 -2.16
C ALA A 147 0.58 12.56 -3.63
N LEU A 148 -0.47 12.95 -4.35
CA LEU A 148 -0.38 13.44 -5.74
C LEU A 148 0.39 14.76 -5.84
N LEU A 149 0.12 15.72 -4.96
CA LEU A 149 0.84 16.98 -4.90
C LEU A 149 2.33 16.75 -4.61
N ALA A 150 2.65 15.90 -3.63
CA ALA A 150 4.04 15.57 -3.32
C ALA A 150 4.75 14.91 -4.52
N HIS A 151 4.06 14.02 -5.23
CA HIS A 151 4.62 13.40 -6.44
C HIS A 151 4.88 14.42 -7.54
N THR A 152 4.01 15.41 -7.69
CA THR A 152 4.16 16.50 -8.67
C THR A 152 5.31 17.45 -8.27
N LEU A 153 5.41 17.79 -6.99
CA LEU A 153 6.45 18.69 -6.48
C LEU A 153 7.84 18.04 -6.44
N TYR A 154 7.90 16.75 -6.20
CA TYR A 154 9.13 15.98 -6.05
C TYR A 154 9.13 14.75 -6.96
N PRO A 155 9.21 14.92 -8.29
CA PRO A 155 9.15 13.81 -9.24
C PRO A 155 10.30 12.80 -9.05
N ASP A 156 11.45 13.27 -8.53
CA ASP A 156 12.61 12.42 -8.21
C ASP A 156 12.44 11.66 -6.88
N GLY A 157 11.34 11.86 -6.16
CA GLY A 157 11.11 11.26 -4.85
C GLY A 157 11.98 11.79 -3.72
N LYS A 158 12.72 12.89 -3.94
CA LYS A 158 13.61 13.50 -2.94
C LYS A 158 12.87 14.50 -2.07
N ILE A 159 11.96 14.00 -1.27
CA ILE A 159 11.23 14.81 -0.31
C ILE A 159 12.16 15.22 0.85
N PRO A 160 12.16 16.50 1.29
CA PRO A 160 12.93 16.93 2.44
C PRO A 160 12.54 16.12 3.69
N LEU A 161 13.54 15.54 4.35
CA LEU A 161 13.35 14.73 5.54
C LEU A 161 13.57 15.57 6.78
N GLN A 162 12.71 15.42 7.77
CA GLN A 162 12.98 15.90 9.10
C GLN A 162 13.90 14.90 9.80
N THR A 163 15.14 15.29 10.02
CA THR A 163 16.09 14.52 10.81
C THR A 163 16.15 15.08 12.22
N THR A 164 16.17 14.20 13.21
CA THR A 164 16.46 14.56 14.59
C THR A 164 17.88 14.13 14.95
N ALA A 165 18.46 14.71 16.00
CA ALA A 165 19.80 14.36 16.45
C ALA A 165 19.96 12.86 16.77
N TRP A 166 18.85 12.20 17.10
CA TRP A 166 18.82 10.81 17.56
C TRP A 166 18.38 9.81 16.47
N TYR A 167 17.75 10.29 15.40
CA TYR A 167 17.18 9.42 14.38
C TYR A 167 17.35 10.02 12.99
N ALA A 168 18.21 9.40 12.21
CA ALA A 168 18.39 9.72 10.80
C ALA A 168 17.44 8.85 9.96
N LYS A 169 16.46 9.47 9.32
CA LYS A 169 15.55 8.79 8.39
C LYS A 169 16.24 8.55 7.04
N SER A 170 16.09 7.35 6.52
CA SER A 170 16.57 7.01 5.16
C SER A 170 15.49 7.18 4.08
N HIS A 171 14.22 7.33 4.48
CA HIS A 171 13.06 7.42 3.59
C HIS A 171 12.05 8.40 4.17
N ALA A 172 11.33 9.11 3.28
CA ALA A 172 10.24 9.98 3.69
C ALA A 172 9.08 9.16 4.27
N THR A 173 8.55 9.65 5.39
CA THR A 173 7.28 9.20 5.97
C THR A 173 6.14 10.06 5.45
N PHE A 174 4.89 9.68 5.70
CA PHE A 174 3.75 10.51 5.33
C PHE A 174 3.78 11.89 6.01
N ALA A 175 4.26 11.97 7.24
CA ALA A 175 4.49 13.24 7.92
C ALA A 175 5.44 14.18 7.13
N ASP A 176 6.52 13.65 6.58
CA ASP A 176 7.45 14.44 5.75
C ASP A 176 6.79 14.88 4.44
N VAL A 177 5.99 13.99 3.82
CA VAL A 177 5.18 14.29 2.64
C VAL A 177 4.21 15.43 2.91
N LEU A 178 3.45 15.33 3.99
CA LEU A 178 2.47 16.32 4.42
C LEU A 178 3.15 17.68 4.73
N ALA A 179 4.27 17.65 5.43
CA ALA A 179 5.05 18.84 5.73
C ALA A 179 5.60 19.52 4.45
N ALA A 180 6.05 18.74 3.48
CA ALA A 180 6.54 19.26 2.21
C ALA A 180 5.43 19.95 1.41
N VAL A 181 4.24 19.33 1.35
CA VAL A 181 3.06 19.93 0.71
C VAL A 181 2.60 21.20 1.43
N ARG A 182 2.51 21.15 2.77
CA ARG A 182 2.16 22.33 3.58
C ARG A 182 3.16 23.48 3.34
N ARG A 183 4.46 23.19 3.33
CA ARG A 183 5.49 24.20 3.07
C ARG A 183 5.33 24.84 1.69
N HIS A 184 5.00 24.04 0.67
CA HIS A 184 4.74 24.54 -0.67
C HIS A 184 3.51 25.47 -0.69
N LEU A 185 2.41 25.02 -0.11
CA LEU A 185 1.18 25.82 -0.01
C LEU A 185 1.40 27.14 0.75
N TRP A 186 2.12 27.08 1.88
CA TRP A 186 2.48 28.29 2.62
C TRP A 186 3.38 29.24 1.81
N GLY A 187 4.29 28.68 1.02
CA GLY A 187 5.18 29.46 0.14
C GLY A 187 4.46 30.12 -1.04
N THR A 188 3.31 29.57 -1.47
CA THR A 188 2.48 30.16 -2.53
C THR A 188 1.54 31.23 -2.03
N PHE A 189 1.24 31.29 -0.73
CA PHE A 189 0.60 32.44 -0.13
C PHE A 189 1.60 33.60 -0.12
N SER A 190 1.75 34.28 -1.24
CA SER A 190 2.37 35.58 -1.28
C SER A 190 1.47 36.50 -0.46
N TYR A 191 1.88 36.88 0.72
CA TYR A 191 1.33 38.03 1.41
C TYR A 191 1.71 39.23 0.57
N SER A 192 0.87 39.53 -0.43
CA SER A 192 0.99 40.76 -1.19
C SER A 192 0.57 41.86 -0.25
N THR A 193 1.55 42.43 0.40
CA THR A 193 1.38 43.60 1.21
C THR A 193 1.10 44.75 0.30
N SER A 194 -0.12 45.28 0.35
CA SER A 194 -0.38 46.60 -0.23
C SER A 194 0.58 47.57 0.44
N ALA A 195 1.14 48.50 -0.32
CA ALA A 195 2.08 49.54 0.15
C ALA A 195 1.54 50.41 1.30
N HIS A 196 0.33 50.16 1.76
CA HIS A 196 -0.41 50.96 2.74
C HIS A 196 -0.83 50.20 4.00
N ALA A 197 -0.29 48.95 4.23
CA ALA A 197 -0.61 48.23 5.45
C ALA A 197 0.46 48.51 6.53
N PRO A 198 0.14 49.23 7.62
CA PRO A 198 1.11 49.61 8.65
C PRO A 198 1.60 48.45 9.53
N ASP A 199 0.99 47.28 9.42
CA ASP A 199 1.23 46.16 10.31
C ASP A 199 2.19 45.06 9.74
N LEU A 200 3.00 45.43 8.75
CA LEU A 200 3.94 44.50 8.16
C LEU A 200 5.21 44.35 8.97
N LEU A 201 5.38 43.17 9.59
CA LEU A 201 6.63 42.77 10.17
C LEU A 201 7.53 42.16 9.06
N ARG A 202 8.71 42.76 8.87
CA ARG A 202 9.76 42.19 8.07
C ARG A 202 10.43 41.09 8.89
N ILE A 203 10.21 39.82 8.54
CA ILE A 203 10.84 38.67 9.19
C ILE A 203 12.01 38.25 8.34
N GLN A 204 13.13 37.86 8.97
CA GLN A 204 14.27 37.29 8.27
C GLN A 204 13.86 35.96 7.64
N ARG A 205 14.37 35.66 6.45
CA ARG A 205 14.00 34.44 5.70
C ARG A 205 14.31 33.16 6.49
N SER A 206 15.39 33.17 7.30
CA SER A 206 15.74 32.07 8.20
C SER A 206 14.68 31.82 9.27
N ASP A 207 14.12 32.88 9.85
CA ASP A 207 13.14 32.79 10.92
C ASP A 207 11.76 32.38 10.39
N LEU A 208 11.38 32.91 9.22
CA LEU A 208 10.20 32.44 8.51
C LEU A 208 10.31 30.94 8.17
N SER A 209 11.48 30.49 7.74
CA SER A 209 11.74 29.07 7.45
C SER A 209 11.58 28.19 8.69
N ARG A 210 12.08 28.64 9.84
CA ARG A 210 11.93 27.92 11.13
C ARG A 210 10.47 27.87 11.58
N LEU A 211 9.76 28.98 11.49
CA LEU A 211 8.32 29.04 11.81
C LEU A 211 7.52 28.10 10.90
N ALA A 212 7.75 28.16 9.60
CA ALA A 212 7.09 27.30 8.63
C ALA A 212 7.40 25.81 8.91
N GLN A 213 8.60 25.49 9.30
CA GLN A 213 8.99 24.11 9.67
C GLN A 213 8.24 23.65 10.93
N ALA A 214 8.17 24.47 11.96
CA ALA A 214 7.44 24.16 13.17
C ALA A 214 5.95 23.93 12.89
N VAL A 215 5.30 24.83 12.15
CA VAL A 215 3.87 24.70 11.77
C VAL A 215 3.61 23.48 10.87
N CYS A 216 4.51 23.16 9.96
CA CYS A 216 4.33 22.02 9.06
C CYS A 216 4.36 20.66 9.78
N TYR A 217 5.04 20.60 10.92
CA TYR A 217 5.16 19.38 11.74
C TYR A 217 4.35 19.44 13.04
N SER A 218 3.61 20.51 13.30
CA SER A 218 2.66 20.55 14.41
C SER A 218 1.52 19.57 14.17
N HIS A 219 1.22 18.75 15.15
CA HIS A 219 0.12 17.78 15.19
C HIS A 219 -1.13 18.40 15.81
#